data_8239679a512e43cdd8640cb15d9a6028
#
_entry.id   8239679a512e43cdd8640cb15d9a6028
#
_cell.length_a   1.000
_cell.length_b   1.000
_cell.length_c   1.000
_cell.angle_alpha   90.00
_cell.angle_beta   90.00
_cell.angle_gamma   90.00
#
_symmetry.space_group_name_H-M   'P 1'
#
loop_
_entity.id
_entity.type
_entity.pdbx_description
1 polymer ?
#
loop_
_entity_poly.entity_id
_entity_poly.type
_entity_poly.pdbx_seq_one_letter_code
_entity_poly.pdbx_strand_id
1 'polypeptide(L)'
;MHRNLGAKDLNLPQYFNNRELSWLDFNYRVLQEASDKNNPLLEQLNFVSIFSSNLDEFFMVRVAGLQDQVKMGYDKPENKAQLTPKQQLNQINIKNKQNVDLQYKRYNELVEDLRQHKVEIVQPDELPESLLSQLQSEFKTGILPTLTPLGIDAYHPFPKLNNKSLNIFVDIDTEDAINSAIVQIPSLIPRFYSLNKGDTQFIIMVEDIITHFINDLFSGYEVLNTFTFRITRNADLTIHEDGAEDLLIEIERFLKERKRGTAVRLEVDGRFATHEDIVWIMNQVEVHDDEVYFVDGPLDLTMLSNLVDHLSNKLKHLKYKKYVPQTPQSLGNHNVFDLSLNKDIFFHHPFESFEPIV
;
A
#
# COMPACT_ATOMS: atom_id res chain seq x y z
N MET A 1 -55.83 24.91 -8.67
CA MET A 1 -55.15 23.80 -9.37
C MET A 1 -53.87 23.43 -8.63
N HIS A 2 -53.96 22.53 -7.67
CA HIS A 2 -52.78 21.92 -7.04
C HIS A 2 -52.17 20.92 -8.03
N ARG A 3 -50.99 21.24 -8.57
CA ARG A 3 -50.19 20.26 -9.29
C ARG A 3 -49.77 19.19 -8.27
N ASN A 4 -50.37 18.00 -8.35
CA ASN A 4 -49.82 16.78 -7.75
C ASN A 4 -48.47 16.56 -8.41
N LEU A 5 -47.39 17.05 -7.78
CA LEU A 5 -46.04 16.55 -8.04
C LEU A 5 -46.05 15.09 -7.57
N GLY A 6 -46.21 14.17 -8.51
CA GLY A 6 -46.21 12.76 -8.20
C GLY A 6 -44.98 12.46 -7.32
N ALA A 7 -45.21 11.74 -6.21
CA ALA A 7 -44.14 11.32 -5.32
C ALA A 7 -43.09 10.57 -6.16
N LYS A 8 -41.86 11.10 -6.18
CA LYS A 8 -40.74 10.43 -6.85
C LYS A 8 -40.52 9.08 -6.16
N ASP A 9 -40.48 8.00 -6.94
CA ASP A 9 -40.06 6.72 -6.40
C ASP A 9 -38.56 6.78 -6.08
N LEU A 10 -38.24 6.94 -4.80
CA LEU A 10 -36.86 7.03 -4.30
C LEU A 10 -36.12 5.67 -4.29
N ASN A 11 -36.80 4.58 -4.68
CA ASN A 11 -36.17 3.26 -4.81
C ASN A 11 -35.50 3.04 -6.19
N LEU A 12 -35.58 4.00 -7.10
CA LEU A 12 -34.92 3.88 -8.40
C LEU A 12 -33.40 3.91 -8.28
N PRO A 13 -32.66 3.09 -9.06
CA PRO A 13 -31.21 2.96 -9.00
C PRO A 13 -30.44 4.30 -9.09
N GLN A 14 -30.96 5.25 -9.82
CA GLN A 14 -30.38 6.60 -9.98
C GLN A 14 -30.24 7.42 -8.70
N TYR A 15 -30.92 7.02 -7.61
CA TYR A 15 -30.84 7.68 -6.30
C TYR A 15 -29.85 6.97 -5.33
N PHE A 16 -29.19 5.92 -5.78
CA PHE A 16 -28.23 5.17 -4.99
C PHE A 16 -26.83 5.26 -5.60
N ASN A 17 -25.83 5.41 -4.75
CA ASN A 17 -24.45 5.18 -5.15
C ASN A 17 -24.12 3.70 -4.99
N ASN A 18 -23.31 3.17 -5.92
CA ASN A 18 -22.73 1.86 -5.72
C ASN A 18 -21.81 1.88 -4.48
N ARG A 19 -21.85 0.82 -3.68
CA ARG A 19 -21.14 0.72 -2.41
C ARG A 19 -19.61 0.87 -2.57
N GLU A 20 -19.04 0.22 -3.57
CA GLU A 20 -17.60 0.20 -3.78
C GLU A 20 -17.09 1.55 -4.34
N LEU A 21 -17.88 2.18 -5.21
CA LEU A 21 -17.58 3.54 -5.70
C LEU A 21 -17.70 4.59 -4.59
N SER A 22 -18.70 4.45 -3.72
CA SER A 22 -18.86 5.30 -2.52
C SER A 22 -17.69 5.13 -1.56
N TRP A 23 -17.15 3.92 -1.43
CA TRP A 23 -15.97 3.67 -0.63
C TRP A 23 -14.72 4.37 -1.21
N LEU A 24 -14.53 4.37 -2.52
CA LEU A 24 -13.46 5.14 -3.18
C LEU A 24 -13.62 6.64 -2.95
N ASP A 25 -14.87 7.18 -2.93
CA ASP A 25 -15.11 8.57 -2.56
C ASP A 25 -14.75 8.86 -1.10
N PHE A 26 -14.99 7.93 -0.20
CA PHE A 26 -14.54 8.04 1.17
C PHE A 26 -13.01 8.09 1.25
N ASN A 27 -12.32 7.15 0.58
CA ASN A 27 -10.86 7.12 0.61
C ASN A 27 -10.24 8.37 -0.07
N TYR A 28 -10.90 8.91 -1.10
CA TYR A 28 -10.50 10.19 -1.68
C TYR A 28 -10.59 11.34 -0.67
N ARG A 29 -11.62 11.37 0.21
CA ARG A 29 -11.69 12.37 1.30
C ARG A 29 -10.53 12.20 2.29
N VAL A 30 -10.07 10.98 2.55
CA VAL A 30 -8.85 10.74 3.34
C VAL A 30 -7.63 11.39 2.66
N LEU A 31 -7.51 11.25 1.34
CA LEU A 31 -6.43 11.91 0.59
C LEU A 31 -6.55 13.45 0.60
N GLN A 32 -7.77 13.98 0.62
CA GLN A 32 -7.97 15.44 0.71
C GLN A 32 -7.42 16.03 2.01
N GLU A 33 -7.42 15.27 3.12
CA GLU A 33 -6.77 15.70 4.36
C GLU A 33 -5.26 15.91 4.19
N ALA A 34 -4.61 15.16 3.31
CA ALA A 34 -3.21 15.39 2.95
C ALA A 34 -2.99 16.72 2.22
N SER A 35 -4.03 17.31 1.64
CA SER A 35 -3.97 18.57 0.91
C SER A 35 -4.45 19.76 1.75
N ASP A 36 -5.03 19.53 2.93
CA ASP A 36 -5.45 20.60 3.83
C ASP A 36 -4.23 21.19 4.54
N LYS A 37 -3.93 22.47 4.24
CA LYS A 37 -2.80 23.20 4.85
C LYS A 37 -2.97 23.50 6.34
N ASN A 38 -4.16 23.30 6.91
CA ASN A 38 -4.36 23.37 8.35
C ASN A 38 -3.80 22.14 9.08
N ASN A 39 -3.63 21.02 8.37
CA ASN A 39 -2.98 19.85 8.92
C ASN A 39 -1.46 20.06 8.93
N PRO A 40 -0.75 19.71 10.02
CA PRO A 40 0.70 19.72 10.05
C PRO A 40 1.32 18.82 8.96
N LEU A 41 2.50 19.17 8.45
CA LEU A 41 3.13 18.49 7.31
C LEU A 41 3.30 16.98 7.51
N LEU A 42 3.71 16.53 8.70
CA LEU A 42 3.87 15.10 8.98
C LEU A 42 2.52 14.38 9.02
N GLU A 43 1.44 15.05 9.41
CA GLU A 43 0.10 14.45 9.37
C GLU A 43 -0.41 14.35 7.92
N GLN A 44 -0.08 15.33 7.07
CA GLN A 44 -0.41 15.24 5.64
C GLN A 44 0.26 14.01 5.00
N LEU A 45 1.54 13.70 5.34
CA LEU A 45 2.20 12.47 4.92
C LEU A 45 1.51 11.20 5.46
N ASN A 46 1.07 11.23 6.72
CA ASN A 46 0.28 10.14 7.31
C ASN A 46 -1.01 9.88 6.54
N PHE A 47 -1.72 10.92 6.09
CA PHE A 47 -2.95 10.74 5.30
C PHE A 47 -2.67 10.10 3.94
N VAL A 48 -1.54 10.39 3.30
CA VAL A 48 -1.10 9.68 2.08
C VAL A 48 -0.85 8.20 2.38
N SER A 49 -0.22 7.89 3.52
CA SER A 49 0.01 6.50 3.96
C SER A 49 -1.30 5.75 4.24
N ILE A 50 -2.23 6.39 4.95
CA ILE A 50 -3.55 5.82 5.27
C ILE A 50 -4.34 5.54 3.98
N PHE A 51 -4.31 6.47 3.00
CA PHE A 51 -4.93 6.25 1.70
C PHE A 51 -4.40 4.99 1.01
N SER A 52 -3.08 4.78 1.00
CA SER A 52 -2.44 3.57 0.44
C SER A 52 -2.86 2.30 1.17
N SER A 53 -2.83 2.31 2.50
CA SER A 53 -3.20 1.17 3.33
C SER A 53 -4.66 0.76 3.10
N ASN A 54 -5.55 1.74 3.01
CA ASN A 54 -6.96 1.54 2.71
C ASN A 54 -7.16 0.91 1.32
N LEU A 55 -6.41 1.38 0.31
CA LEU A 55 -6.46 0.79 -1.03
C LEU A 55 -5.98 -0.66 -1.05
N ASP A 56 -4.92 -0.98 -0.34
CA ASP A 56 -4.44 -2.36 -0.24
C ASP A 56 -5.54 -3.30 0.26
N GLU A 57 -6.22 -2.94 1.34
CA GLU A 57 -7.32 -3.73 1.89
C GLU A 57 -8.50 -3.81 0.91
N PHE A 58 -8.86 -2.70 0.29
CA PHE A 58 -9.93 -2.65 -0.69
C PHE A 58 -9.68 -3.59 -1.88
N PHE A 59 -8.46 -3.60 -2.42
CA PHE A 59 -8.10 -4.51 -3.50
C PHE A 59 -8.06 -5.96 -3.05
N MET A 60 -7.45 -6.24 -1.90
CA MET A 60 -7.33 -7.60 -1.39
C MET A 60 -8.67 -8.28 -1.08
N VAL A 61 -9.70 -7.51 -0.77
CA VAL A 61 -11.00 -8.04 -0.32
C VAL A 61 -12.11 -7.72 -1.32
N ARG A 62 -12.35 -6.42 -1.58
CA ARG A 62 -13.53 -5.99 -2.36
C ARG A 62 -13.35 -6.21 -3.85
N VAL A 63 -12.24 -5.73 -4.41
CA VAL A 63 -11.93 -5.91 -5.84
C VAL A 63 -11.73 -7.39 -6.13
N ALA A 64 -11.00 -8.10 -5.28
CA ALA A 64 -10.80 -9.53 -5.39
C ALA A 64 -12.13 -10.31 -5.47
N GLY A 65 -13.08 -10.02 -4.57
CA GLY A 65 -14.39 -10.67 -4.59
C GLY A 65 -15.20 -10.37 -5.85
N LEU A 66 -15.10 -9.15 -6.41
CA LEU A 66 -15.73 -8.82 -7.71
C LEU A 66 -15.07 -9.55 -8.88
N GLN A 67 -13.73 -9.67 -8.89
CA GLN A 67 -13.00 -10.42 -9.91
C GLN A 67 -13.37 -11.91 -9.88
N ASP A 68 -13.50 -12.50 -8.70
CA ASP A 68 -13.94 -13.90 -8.55
C ASP A 68 -15.35 -14.11 -9.10
N GLN A 69 -16.29 -13.16 -8.83
CA GLN A 69 -17.63 -13.21 -9.40
C GLN A 69 -17.59 -13.18 -10.94
N VAL A 70 -16.78 -12.31 -11.54
CA VAL A 70 -16.62 -12.23 -13.00
C VAL A 70 -16.01 -13.52 -13.55
N LYS A 71 -14.98 -14.08 -12.92
CA LYS A 71 -14.36 -15.37 -13.30
C LYS A 71 -15.34 -16.54 -13.25
N MET A 72 -16.29 -16.52 -12.30
CA MET A 72 -17.38 -17.51 -12.20
C MET A 72 -18.53 -17.26 -13.20
N GLY A 73 -18.46 -16.22 -14.01
CA GLY A 73 -19.53 -15.87 -14.96
C GLY A 73 -20.77 -15.26 -14.29
N TYR A 74 -20.64 -14.75 -13.06
CA TYR A 74 -21.74 -14.08 -12.39
C TYR A 74 -21.93 -12.66 -12.92
N ASP A 75 -23.11 -12.37 -13.48
CA ASP A 75 -23.43 -11.12 -14.13
C ASP A 75 -24.67 -10.40 -13.56
N LYS A 76 -25.24 -10.90 -12.44
CA LYS A 76 -26.40 -10.27 -11.83
C LYS A 76 -26.02 -8.92 -11.24
N PRO A 77 -26.79 -7.85 -11.53
CA PRO A 77 -26.58 -6.54 -10.93
C PRO A 77 -26.82 -6.56 -9.42
N GLU A 78 -26.08 -5.73 -8.69
CA GLU A 78 -26.35 -5.53 -7.26
C GLU A 78 -27.70 -4.77 -7.05
N ASN A 79 -28.25 -4.83 -5.85
CA ASN A 79 -29.64 -4.50 -5.58
C ASN A 79 -29.94 -2.99 -5.45
N LYS A 80 -28.97 -2.09 -5.50
CA LYS A 80 -29.15 -0.65 -5.30
C LYS A 80 -28.88 0.15 -6.59
N ALA A 81 -27.62 0.31 -6.96
CA ALA A 81 -27.22 1.03 -8.17
C ALA A 81 -27.37 0.20 -9.45
N GLN A 82 -27.69 -1.10 -9.34
CA GLN A 82 -27.93 -2.03 -10.46
C GLN A 82 -26.70 -2.19 -11.38
N LEU A 83 -25.49 -2.15 -10.82
CA LEU A 83 -24.25 -2.42 -11.54
C LEU A 83 -23.86 -3.89 -11.46
N THR A 84 -23.51 -4.52 -12.60
CA THR A 84 -22.92 -5.86 -12.63
C THR A 84 -21.50 -5.84 -12.05
N PRO A 85 -20.95 -6.98 -11.59
CA PRO A 85 -19.56 -7.03 -11.11
C PRO A 85 -18.55 -6.46 -12.11
N LYS A 86 -18.69 -6.77 -13.40
CA LYS A 86 -17.84 -6.25 -14.46
C LYS A 86 -17.95 -4.73 -14.61
N GLN A 87 -19.17 -4.18 -14.53
CA GLN A 87 -19.38 -2.73 -14.57
C GLN A 87 -18.79 -2.03 -13.36
N GLN A 88 -18.89 -2.64 -12.17
CA GLN A 88 -18.27 -2.13 -10.95
C GLN A 88 -16.75 -2.09 -11.10
N LEU A 89 -16.10 -3.18 -11.52
CA LEU A 89 -14.65 -3.24 -11.73
C LEU A 89 -14.18 -2.16 -12.71
N ASN A 90 -14.85 -2.00 -13.84
CA ASN A 90 -14.48 -0.96 -14.82
C ASN A 90 -14.54 0.45 -14.19
N GLN A 91 -15.63 0.78 -13.49
CA GLN A 91 -15.75 2.09 -12.85
C GLN A 91 -14.76 2.28 -11.68
N ILE A 92 -14.48 1.22 -10.92
CA ILE A 92 -13.45 1.21 -9.87
C ILE A 92 -12.09 1.55 -10.49
N ASN A 93 -11.69 0.86 -11.57
CA ASN A 93 -10.39 1.05 -12.19
C ASN A 93 -10.21 2.48 -12.72
N ILE A 94 -11.21 3.02 -13.43
CA ILE A 94 -11.17 4.41 -13.91
C ILE A 94 -11.00 5.39 -12.75
N LYS A 95 -11.83 5.27 -11.72
CA LYS A 95 -11.84 6.19 -10.58
C LYS A 95 -10.57 6.05 -9.74
N ASN A 96 -10.11 4.82 -9.53
CA ASN A 96 -8.93 4.59 -8.71
C ASN A 96 -7.64 5.03 -9.40
N LYS A 97 -7.50 4.88 -10.72
CA LYS A 97 -6.36 5.44 -11.46
C LYS A 97 -6.25 6.95 -11.25
N GLN A 98 -7.36 7.68 -11.37
CA GLN A 98 -7.40 9.13 -11.07
C GLN A 98 -6.99 9.45 -9.62
N ASN A 99 -7.45 8.66 -8.65
CA ASN A 99 -7.11 8.87 -7.25
C ASN A 99 -5.63 8.59 -6.97
N VAL A 100 -5.04 7.58 -7.61
CA VAL A 100 -3.60 7.25 -7.50
C VAL A 100 -2.75 8.36 -8.11
N ASP A 101 -3.13 8.89 -9.29
CA ASP A 101 -2.43 10.04 -9.89
C ASP A 101 -2.42 11.26 -8.95
N LEU A 102 -3.56 11.54 -8.30
CA LEU A 102 -3.66 12.63 -7.31
C LEU A 102 -2.83 12.33 -6.05
N GLN A 103 -2.76 11.07 -5.61
CA GLN A 103 -1.94 10.65 -4.48
C GLN A 103 -0.45 10.90 -4.75
N TYR A 104 0.07 10.47 -5.90
CA TYR A 104 1.48 10.67 -6.22
C TYR A 104 1.82 12.13 -6.48
N LYS A 105 0.93 12.87 -7.13
CA LYS A 105 1.07 14.32 -7.23
C LYS A 105 1.20 14.95 -5.84
N ARG A 106 0.33 14.57 -4.89
CA ARG A 106 0.39 15.13 -3.53
C ARG A 106 1.64 14.67 -2.79
N TYR A 107 2.05 13.42 -2.94
CA TYR A 107 3.31 12.93 -2.39
C TYR A 107 4.49 13.78 -2.86
N ASN A 108 4.63 14.03 -4.15
CA ASN A 108 5.72 14.83 -4.71
C ASN A 108 5.72 16.28 -4.17
N GLU A 109 4.55 16.90 -4.01
CA GLU A 109 4.43 18.23 -3.38
C GLU A 109 4.92 18.20 -1.91
N LEU A 110 4.57 17.16 -1.15
CA LEU A 110 4.98 17.02 0.25
C LEU A 110 6.49 16.76 0.40
N VAL A 111 7.09 16.04 -0.55
CA VAL A 111 8.56 15.86 -0.62
C VAL A 111 9.26 17.19 -0.78
N GLU A 112 8.76 18.08 -1.65
CA GLU A 112 9.30 19.43 -1.79
C GLU A 112 9.11 20.28 -0.51
N ASP A 113 7.98 20.15 0.16
CA ASP A 113 7.74 20.82 1.43
C ASP A 113 8.73 20.35 2.53
N LEU A 114 9.09 19.06 2.57
CA LEU A 114 10.08 18.52 3.50
C LEU A 114 11.48 19.13 3.32
N ARG A 115 11.87 19.50 2.09
CA ARG A 115 13.17 20.15 1.81
C ARG A 115 13.33 21.46 2.58
N GLN A 116 12.24 22.21 2.79
CA GLN A 116 12.26 23.45 3.59
C GLN A 116 12.63 23.18 5.06
N HIS A 117 12.47 21.94 5.52
CA HIS A 117 12.79 21.48 6.85
C HIS A 117 14.09 20.67 6.94
N LYS A 118 14.96 20.77 5.91
CA LYS A 118 16.24 20.06 5.85
C LYS A 118 16.08 18.53 5.86
N VAL A 119 15.03 18.04 5.23
CA VAL A 119 14.82 16.62 4.93
C VAL A 119 14.68 16.46 3.43
N GLU A 120 15.57 15.68 2.83
CA GLU A 120 15.64 15.47 1.39
C GLU A 120 15.45 13.99 1.08
N ILE A 121 14.41 13.65 0.32
CA ILE A 121 14.21 12.31 -0.23
C ILE A 121 14.86 12.33 -1.61
N VAL A 122 15.89 11.52 -1.80
CA VAL A 122 16.77 11.60 -2.98
C VAL A 122 17.14 10.22 -3.52
N GLN A 123 17.55 10.19 -4.78
CA GLN A 123 18.20 9.03 -5.40
C GLN A 123 19.67 8.94 -4.94
N PRO A 124 20.28 7.73 -4.95
CA PRO A 124 21.67 7.56 -4.53
C PRO A 124 22.69 8.44 -5.29
N ASP A 125 22.49 8.69 -6.57
CA ASP A 125 23.35 9.52 -7.42
C ASP A 125 23.25 11.02 -7.12
N GLU A 126 22.20 11.46 -6.42
CA GLU A 126 22.06 12.84 -5.93
C GLU A 126 22.81 13.08 -4.61
N LEU A 127 23.32 12.01 -3.97
CA LEU A 127 24.02 12.13 -2.70
C LEU A 127 25.43 12.75 -2.88
N PRO A 128 25.90 13.52 -1.89
CA PRO A 128 27.31 13.87 -1.80
C PRO A 128 28.20 12.61 -1.77
N GLU A 129 29.35 12.63 -2.46
CA GLU A 129 30.26 11.48 -2.62
C GLU A 129 30.61 10.76 -1.30
N SER A 130 30.79 11.53 -0.21
CA SER A 130 31.10 10.97 1.11
C SER A 130 29.93 10.14 1.68
N LEU A 131 28.68 10.56 1.43
CA LEU A 131 27.47 9.83 1.85
C LEU A 131 27.20 8.65 0.92
N LEU A 132 27.48 8.79 -0.38
CA LEU A 132 27.34 7.67 -1.32
C LEU A 132 28.32 6.54 -0.96
N SER A 133 29.56 6.86 -0.59
CA SER A 133 30.53 5.87 -0.12
C SER A 133 30.09 5.18 1.17
N GLN A 134 29.49 5.91 2.10
CA GLN A 134 28.89 5.33 3.31
C GLN A 134 27.74 4.40 2.94
N LEU A 135 26.81 4.84 2.07
CA LEU A 135 25.69 4.05 1.61
C LEU A 135 26.13 2.75 0.93
N GLN A 136 27.19 2.82 0.11
CA GLN A 136 27.77 1.62 -0.53
C GLN A 136 28.30 0.62 0.51
N SER A 137 28.95 1.11 1.57
CA SER A 137 29.41 0.24 2.66
C SER A 137 28.24 -0.43 3.38
N GLU A 138 27.17 0.31 3.69
CA GLU A 138 25.96 -0.21 4.30
C GLU A 138 25.26 -1.21 3.37
N PHE A 139 25.21 -0.93 2.07
CA PHE A 139 24.68 -1.87 1.08
C PHE A 139 25.45 -3.20 1.09
N LYS A 140 26.79 -3.15 0.99
CA LYS A 140 27.63 -4.36 0.92
C LYS A 140 27.57 -5.23 2.18
N THR A 141 27.44 -4.60 3.34
CA THR A 141 27.48 -5.32 4.63
C THR A 141 26.10 -5.70 5.16
N GLY A 142 25.07 -4.90 4.90
CA GLY A 142 23.75 -5.05 5.49
C GLY A 142 22.65 -5.46 4.51
N ILE A 143 22.67 -5.00 3.25
CA ILE A 143 21.60 -5.27 2.29
C ILE A 143 21.98 -6.45 1.38
N LEU A 144 23.10 -6.35 0.66
CA LEU A 144 23.54 -7.33 -0.35
C LEU A 144 23.49 -8.79 0.14
N PRO A 145 23.96 -9.12 1.38
CA PRO A 145 23.92 -10.51 1.86
C PRO A 145 22.51 -11.07 2.09
N THR A 146 21.49 -10.22 2.12
CA THR A 146 20.09 -10.61 2.34
C THR A 146 19.33 -10.82 1.04
N LEU A 147 19.87 -10.35 -0.08
CA LEU A 147 19.24 -10.45 -1.38
C LEU A 147 19.49 -11.81 -2.03
N THR A 148 18.43 -12.36 -2.62
CA THR A 148 18.53 -13.62 -3.37
C THR A 148 17.89 -13.39 -4.73
N PRO A 149 18.70 -13.22 -5.80
CA PRO A 149 18.17 -13.12 -7.15
C PRO A 149 17.61 -14.47 -7.59
N LEU A 150 16.44 -14.45 -8.20
CA LEU A 150 15.74 -15.58 -8.74
C LEU A 150 15.76 -15.48 -10.26
N GLY A 151 16.67 -16.20 -10.91
CA GLY A 151 16.76 -16.23 -12.37
C GLY A 151 15.55 -16.94 -12.97
N ILE A 152 15.12 -16.44 -14.14
CA ILE A 152 13.98 -16.97 -14.88
C ILE A 152 14.46 -17.38 -16.24
N ASP A 153 14.33 -18.66 -16.55
CA ASP A 153 14.70 -19.27 -17.80
C ASP A 153 13.74 -20.44 -18.15
N ALA A 154 14.04 -21.18 -19.18
CA ALA A 154 13.24 -22.34 -19.60
C ALA A 154 13.10 -23.44 -18.53
N TYR A 155 13.99 -23.49 -17.56
CA TYR A 155 14.03 -24.48 -16.47
C TYR A 155 13.52 -23.91 -15.14
N HIS A 156 13.61 -22.60 -14.95
CA HIS A 156 13.21 -21.89 -13.74
C HIS A 156 12.04 -20.95 -14.05
N PRO A 157 10.79 -21.40 -13.80
CA PRO A 157 9.61 -20.58 -14.07
C PRO A 157 9.53 -19.38 -13.15
N PHE A 158 8.68 -18.42 -13.49
CA PHE A 158 8.43 -17.22 -12.70
C PHE A 158 8.16 -17.55 -11.22
N PRO A 159 8.87 -16.93 -10.27
CA PRO A 159 8.75 -17.25 -8.85
C PRO A 159 7.40 -16.84 -8.29
N LYS A 160 6.94 -17.57 -7.30
CA LYS A 160 5.72 -17.22 -6.58
C LYS A 160 5.98 -16.11 -5.56
N LEU A 161 5.75 -14.87 -5.97
CA LEU A 161 5.97 -13.69 -5.16
C LEU A 161 4.93 -13.54 -4.04
N ASN A 162 5.37 -13.04 -2.89
CA ASN A 162 4.49 -12.78 -1.75
C ASN A 162 3.52 -11.61 -2.02
N ASN A 163 2.35 -11.66 -1.36
CA ASN A 163 1.41 -10.54 -1.40
C ASN A 163 2.06 -9.26 -0.85
N LYS A 164 1.91 -8.16 -1.56
CA LYS A 164 2.44 -6.81 -1.24
C LYS A 164 3.97 -6.73 -1.15
N SER A 165 4.72 -7.77 -1.59
CA SER A 165 6.17 -7.67 -1.65
C SER A 165 6.60 -6.68 -2.72
N LEU A 166 7.65 -5.93 -2.41
CA LEU A 166 8.39 -5.14 -3.37
C LEU A 166 9.40 -6.03 -4.08
N ASN A 167 9.44 -5.91 -5.39
CA ASN A 167 10.30 -6.73 -6.22
C ASN A 167 10.99 -5.85 -7.25
N ILE A 168 12.23 -6.19 -7.59
CA ILE A 168 12.98 -5.58 -8.67
C ILE A 168 13.06 -6.59 -9.79
N PHE A 169 12.58 -6.20 -10.97
CA PHE A 169 12.83 -6.91 -12.21
C PHE A 169 14.19 -6.50 -12.75
N VAL A 170 14.95 -7.44 -13.26
CA VAL A 170 16.31 -7.23 -13.78
C VAL A 170 16.46 -8.00 -15.08
N ASP A 171 16.75 -7.31 -16.18
CA ASP A 171 17.21 -7.92 -17.40
C ASP A 171 18.73 -7.99 -17.44
N ILE A 172 19.23 -9.17 -17.77
CA ILE A 172 20.66 -9.47 -17.81
C ILE A 172 21.04 -9.96 -19.21
N ASP A 173 22.11 -9.41 -19.75
CA ASP A 173 22.76 -10.00 -20.92
C ASP A 173 23.64 -11.18 -20.48
N THR A 174 23.34 -12.34 -21.03
CA THR A 174 24.19 -13.52 -20.92
C THR A 174 24.62 -13.89 -22.33
N GLU A 175 25.87 -13.97 -22.64
CA GLU A 175 26.51 -14.17 -23.96
C GLU A 175 25.66 -14.92 -25.02
N ASP A 176 24.69 -15.75 -24.57
CA ASP A 176 23.82 -16.58 -25.42
C ASP A 176 22.37 -16.08 -25.53
N ALA A 177 21.86 -15.27 -24.57
CA ALA A 177 20.47 -14.77 -24.53
C ALA A 177 20.25 -13.69 -23.47
N ILE A 178 19.22 -12.87 -23.66
CA ILE A 178 18.69 -12.03 -22.60
C ILE A 178 17.91 -12.92 -21.62
N ASN A 179 18.31 -12.91 -20.36
CA ASN A 179 17.64 -13.61 -19.27
C ASN A 179 17.13 -12.60 -18.27
N SER A 180 16.03 -12.92 -17.60
CA SER A 180 15.46 -12.05 -16.58
C SER A 180 15.63 -12.63 -15.19
N ALA A 181 15.72 -11.78 -14.20
CA ALA A 181 15.74 -12.18 -12.79
C ALA A 181 14.78 -11.31 -11.98
N ILE A 182 14.29 -11.86 -10.88
CA ILE A 182 13.52 -11.13 -9.87
C ILE A 182 14.33 -11.08 -8.58
N VAL A 183 14.47 -9.89 -8.03
CA VAL A 183 15.01 -9.67 -6.69
C VAL A 183 13.88 -9.22 -5.77
N GLN A 184 13.41 -10.13 -4.92
CA GLN A 184 12.41 -9.77 -3.92
C GLN A 184 13.10 -9.04 -2.76
N ILE A 185 12.63 -7.85 -2.41
CA ILE A 185 13.15 -7.09 -1.27
C ILE A 185 12.61 -7.72 0.02
N PRO A 186 13.49 -8.20 0.93
CA PRO A 186 13.06 -8.82 2.18
C PRO A 186 12.36 -7.82 3.09
N SER A 187 11.23 -8.20 3.70
CA SER A 187 10.49 -7.35 4.63
C SER A 187 11.21 -7.02 5.94
N LEU A 188 12.32 -7.69 6.21
CA LEU A 188 13.20 -7.44 7.38
C LEU A 188 14.11 -6.23 7.19
N ILE A 189 14.33 -5.81 5.93
CA ILE A 189 15.15 -4.63 5.62
C ILE A 189 14.30 -3.37 5.80
N PRO A 190 14.84 -2.29 6.41
CA PRO A 190 14.15 -1.00 6.46
C PRO A 190 13.77 -0.50 5.07
N ARG A 191 12.59 0.12 4.94
CA ARG A 191 12.11 0.64 3.66
C ARG A 191 12.91 1.85 3.16
N PHE A 192 13.61 2.53 4.04
CA PHE A 192 14.47 3.66 3.72
C PHE A 192 15.69 3.70 4.64
N TYR A 193 16.73 4.33 4.16
CA TYR A 193 17.96 4.64 4.91
C TYR A 193 18.08 6.14 5.11
N SER A 194 18.63 6.54 6.25
CA SER A 194 18.75 7.94 6.63
C SER A 194 20.21 8.30 6.89
N LEU A 195 20.74 9.24 6.12
CA LEU A 195 22.10 9.76 6.25
C LEU A 195 22.05 11.25 6.56
N ASN A 196 23.04 11.75 7.30
CA ASN A 196 23.07 13.16 7.69
C ASN A 196 24.36 13.84 7.20
N LYS A 197 24.23 15.08 6.70
CA LYS A 197 25.35 15.97 6.41
C LYS A 197 25.04 17.37 6.91
N GLY A 198 25.73 17.79 8.00
CA GLY A 198 25.35 19.01 8.72
C GLY A 198 23.94 18.91 9.27
N ASP A 199 23.08 19.88 8.98
CA ASP A 199 21.70 19.93 9.42
C ASP A 199 20.73 19.19 8.48
N THR A 200 21.21 18.80 7.28
CA THR A 200 20.37 18.14 6.27
C THR A 200 20.38 16.63 6.48
N GLN A 201 19.18 16.07 6.45
CA GLN A 201 18.90 14.62 6.54
C GLN A 201 18.47 14.12 5.18
N PHE A 202 19.21 13.17 4.64
CA PHE A 202 18.93 12.52 3.36
C PHE A 202 18.23 11.20 3.63
N ILE A 203 17.12 10.96 2.94
CA ILE A 203 16.33 9.73 2.99
C ILE A 203 16.42 9.07 1.62
N ILE A 204 16.83 7.82 1.59
CA ILE A 204 17.00 7.04 0.37
C ILE A 204 16.18 5.77 0.47
N MET A 205 15.35 5.50 -0.53
CA MET A 205 14.51 4.30 -0.56
C MET A 205 15.34 3.05 -0.79
N VAL A 206 14.99 1.95 -0.15
CA VAL A 206 15.76 0.69 -0.26
C VAL A 206 15.78 0.15 -1.68
N GLU A 207 14.69 0.28 -2.42
CA GLU A 207 14.61 -0.10 -3.82
C GLU A 207 15.60 0.69 -4.69
N ASP A 208 15.74 2.00 -4.46
CA ASP A 208 16.67 2.86 -5.18
C ASP A 208 18.13 2.50 -4.85
N ILE A 209 18.41 2.15 -3.59
CA ILE A 209 19.75 1.68 -3.17
C ILE A 209 20.11 0.38 -3.90
N ILE A 210 19.18 -0.60 -3.90
CA ILE A 210 19.43 -1.91 -4.52
C ILE A 210 19.61 -1.74 -6.03
N THR A 211 18.76 -0.95 -6.68
CA THR A 211 18.83 -0.69 -8.12
C THR A 211 20.15 0.02 -8.48
N HIS A 212 20.59 1.00 -7.70
CA HIS A 212 21.83 1.73 -7.94
C HIS A 212 23.06 0.82 -7.86
N PHE A 213 23.09 -0.11 -6.90
CA PHE A 213 24.21 -1.06 -6.72
C PHE A 213 23.93 -2.45 -7.28
N ILE A 214 22.97 -2.59 -8.18
CA ILE A 214 22.50 -3.89 -8.70
C ILE A 214 23.61 -4.74 -9.33
N ASN A 215 24.61 -4.09 -9.96
CA ASN A 215 25.75 -4.76 -10.58
C ASN A 215 26.60 -5.54 -9.57
N ASP A 216 26.64 -5.13 -8.30
CA ASP A 216 27.35 -5.89 -7.26
C ASP A 216 26.65 -7.25 -6.98
N LEU A 217 25.34 -7.35 -7.24
CA LEU A 217 24.55 -8.57 -7.08
C LEU A 217 24.67 -9.51 -8.29
N PHE A 218 24.84 -8.95 -9.50
CA PHE A 218 24.95 -9.68 -10.76
C PHE A 218 26.39 -9.66 -11.32
N SER A 219 27.37 -9.84 -10.44
CA SER A 219 28.79 -9.83 -10.84
C SER A 219 29.08 -10.81 -11.98
N GLY A 220 29.62 -10.29 -13.09
CA GLY A 220 29.96 -11.08 -14.30
C GLY A 220 28.87 -11.07 -15.37
N TYR A 221 27.78 -10.39 -15.16
CA TYR A 221 26.73 -10.16 -16.15
C TYR A 221 26.54 -8.66 -16.38
N GLU A 222 26.09 -8.27 -17.57
CA GLU A 222 25.66 -6.90 -17.87
C GLU A 222 24.19 -6.77 -17.53
N VAL A 223 23.84 -5.83 -16.65
CA VAL A 223 22.45 -5.47 -16.34
C VAL A 223 21.98 -4.45 -17.38
N LEU A 224 20.96 -4.83 -18.15
CA LEU A 224 20.42 -4.02 -19.24
C LEU A 224 19.32 -3.09 -18.79
N ASN A 225 18.41 -3.58 -17.95
CA ASN A 225 17.28 -2.82 -17.45
C ASN A 225 16.87 -3.29 -16.05
N THR A 226 16.33 -2.36 -15.25
CA THR A 226 15.75 -2.66 -13.95
C THR A 226 14.55 -1.76 -13.68
N PHE A 227 13.52 -2.30 -13.05
CA PHE A 227 12.42 -1.50 -12.49
C PHE A 227 11.78 -2.19 -11.31
N THR A 228 11.11 -1.44 -10.47
CA THR A 228 10.40 -1.98 -9.31
C THR A 228 8.94 -2.25 -9.64
N PHE A 229 8.40 -3.33 -9.07
CA PHE A 229 7.00 -3.67 -9.16
C PHE A 229 6.48 -4.30 -7.87
N ARG A 230 5.17 -4.25 -7.68
CA ARG A 230 4.47 -4.77 -6.51
C ARG A 230 3.18 -5.46 -6.92
N ILE A 231 2.87 -6.59 -6.30
CA ILE A 231 1.67 -7.37 -6.58
C ILE A 231 0.77 -7.38 -5.35
N THR A 232 -0.49 -7.00 -5.54
CA THR A 232 -1.53 -7.22 -4.53
C THR A 232 -2.31 -8.48 -4.89
N ARG A 233 -2.52 -9.38 -3.91
CA ARG A 233 -3.20 -10.67 -4.10
C ARG A 233 -4.53 -10.70 -3.36
N ASN A 234 -5.44 -11.52 -3.87
CA ASN A 234 -6.69 -11.83 -3.18
C ASN A 234 -6.38 -12.41 -1.79
N ALA A 235 -6.99 -11.82 -0.77
CA ALA A 235 -6.90 -12.25 0.62
C ALA A 235 -8.29 -12.58 1.21
N ASP A 236 -9.34 -12.53 0.39
CA ASP A 236 -10.70 -12.88 0.76
C ASP A 236 -10.93 -14.38 0.52
N LEU A 237 -10.31 -15.19 1.38
CA LEU A 237 -10.54 -16.63 1.41
C LEU A 237 -11.62 -16.92 2.45
N THR A 238 -12.71 -17.53 2.05
CA THR A 238 -13.79 -17.98 2.95
C THR A 238 -13.30 -19.15 3.79
N ILE A 239 -13.32 -18.98 5.11
CA ILE A 239 -13.14 -20.11 6.03
C ILE A 239 -14.46 -20.87 6.08
N HIS A 240 -14.47 -22.14 5.67
CA HIS A 240 -15.59 -23.04 5.89
C HIS A 240 -15.48 -23.58 7.32
N GLU A 241 -16.20 -22.95 8.25
CA GLU A 241 -16.25 -23.36 9.66
C GLU A 241 -17.02 -24.69 9.84
N ASP A 242 -17.89 -25.03 8.90
CA ASP A 242 -18.69 -26.25 8.94
C ASP A 242 -17.83 -27.47 8.65
N GLY A 243 -17.42 -28.16 9.73
CA GLY A 243 -16.71 -29.45 9.66
C GLY A 243 -15.21 -29.40 9.96
N ALA A 244 -14.65 -28.27 10.40
CA ALA A 244 -13.26 -28.20 10.82
C ALA A 244 -13.08 -28.90 12.18
N GLU A 245 -12.39 -30.05 12.20
CA GLU A 245 -12.04 -30.77 13.43
C GLU A 245 -11.08 -29.98 14.33
N ASP A 246 -10.29 -29.05 13.75
CA ASP A 246 -9.39 -28.14 14.47
C ASP A 246 -9.35 -26.78 13.78
N LEU A 247 -10.08 -25.81 14.34
CA LEU A 247 -10.16 -24.43 13.85
C LEU A 247 -8.78 -23.76 13.75
N LEU A 248 -7.84 -24.14 14.61
CA LEU A 248 -6.51 -23.51 14.67
C LEU A 248 -5.64 -23.95 13.49
N ILE A 249 -5.72 -25.24 13.10
CA ILE A 249 -5.05 -25.78 11.90
C ILE A 249 -5.66 -25.15 10.64
N GLU A 250 -6.99 -25.01 10.61
CA GLU A 250 -7.68 -24.40 9.47
C GLU A 250 -7.30 -22.92 9.31
N ILE A 251 -7.23 -22.16 10.41
CA ILE A 251 -6.73 -20.78 10.41
C ILE A 251 -5.27 -20.70 9.93
N GLU A 252 -4.41 -21.62 10.37
CA GLU A 252 -3.00 -21.65 9.92
C GLU A 252 -2.90 -21.95 8.42
N ARG A 253 -3.68 -22.91 7.90
CA ARG A 253 -3.78 -23.21 6.47
C ARG A 253 -4.28 -21.99 5.71
N PHE A 254 -5.36 -21.37 6.18
CA PHE A 254 -5.94 -20.14 5.63
C PHE A 254 -4.93 -19.00 5.54
N LEU A 255 -4.14 -18.75 6.59
CA LEU A 255 -3.10 -17.72 6.59
C LEU A 255 -1.98 -18.02 5.57
N LYS A 256 -1.67 -19.29 5.34
CA LYS A 256 -0.72 -19.70 4.29
C LYS A 256 -1.29 -19.52 2.88
N GLU A 257 -2.57 -19.84 2.69
CA GLU A 257 -3.27 -19.69 1.40
C GLU A 257 -3.50 -18.21 1.05
N ARG A 258 -3.78 -17.35 2.02
CA ARG A 258 -3.91 -15.90 1.86
C ARG A 258 -2.67 -15.26 1.22
N LYS A 259 -1.49 -15.80 1.49
CA LYS A 259 -0.23 -15.35 0.84
C LYS A 259 -0.12 -15.78 -0.63
N ARG A 260 -1.01 -16.67 -1.09
CA ARG A 260 -0.94 -17.37 -2.39
C ARG A 260 -2.15 -17.11 -3.29
N GLY A 261 -3.04 -16.20 -2.93
CA GLY A 261 -4.21 -15.83 -3.74
C GLY A 261 -3.82 -15.33 -5.15
N THR A 262 -4.80 -15.30 -6.06
CA THR A 262 -4.62 -14.72 -7.40
C THR A 262 -4.20 -13.26 -7.30
N ALA A 263 -3.37 -12.78 -8.23
CA ALA A 263 -3.06 -11.36 -8.32
C ALA A 263 -4.34 -10.58 -8.69
N VAL A 264 -4.51 -9.43 -8.07
CA VAL A 264 -5.66 -8.54 -8.28
C VAL A 264 -5.25 -7.14 -8.69
N ARG A 265 -3.97 -6.80 -8.52
CA ARG A 265 -3.38 -5.53 -8.92
C ARG A 265 -1.87 -5.70 -9.10
N LEU A 266 -1.35 -5.12 -10.17
CA LEU A 266 0.07 -4.93 -10.43
C LEU A 266 0.37 -3.43 -10.37
N GLU A 267 1.30 -3.02 -9.52
CA GLU A 267 1.82 -1.66 -9.42
C GLU A 267 3.25 -1.65 -9.97
N VAL A 268 3.58 -0.70 -10.83
CA VAL A 268 4.88 -0.61 -11.51
C VAL A 268 5.42 0.80 -11.39
N ASP A 269 6.70 0.93 -11.09
CA ASP A 269 7.40 2.20 -11.28
C ASP A 269 7.54 2.48 -12.78
N GLY A 270 6.73 3.40 -13.27
CA GLY A 270 6.61 3.69 -14.70
C GLY A 270 7.81 4.39 -15.32
N ARG A 271 8.81 4.80 -14.51
CA ARG A 271 9.96 5.57 -15.00
C ARG A 271 10.93 4.74 -15.84
N PHE A 272 11.05 3.45 -15.57
CA PHE A 272 12.10 2.59 -16.12
C PHE A 272 11.58 1.32 -16.82
N ALA A 273 10.33 0.97 -16.62
CA ALA A 273 9.74 -0.25 -17.19
C ALA A 273 9.46 -0.12 -18.69
N THR A 274 9.90 -1.08 -19.50
CA THR A 274 9.53 -1.15 -20.92
C THR A 274 8.14 -1.77 -21.08
N HIS A 275 7.49 -1.50 -22.22
CA HIS A 275 6.19 -2.09 -22.51
C HIS A 275 6.27 -3.63 -22.60
N GLU A 276 7.35 -4.16 -23.15
CA GLU A 276 7.56 -5.62 -23.33
C GLU A 276 7.70 -6.31 -21.98
N ASP A 277 8.49 -5.76 -21.07
CA ASP A 277 8.69 -6.28 -19.70
C ASP A 277 7.37 -6.32 -18.93
N ILE A 278 6.57 -5.25 -19.05
CA ILE A 278 5.28 -5.16 -18.37
C ILE A 278 4.31 -6.23 -18.88
N VAL A 279 4.17 -6.35 -20.20
CA VAL A 279 3.31 -7.38 -20.81
C VAL A 279 3.78 -8.77 -20.39
N TRP A 280 5.09 -8.97 -20.32
CA TRP A 280 5.64 -10.24 -19.85
C TRP A 280 5.26 -10.53 -18.39
N ILE A 281 5.45 -9.58 -17.45
CA ILE A 281 5.05 -9.75 -16.05
C ILE A 281 3.54 -9.98 -15.92
N MET A 282 2.73 -9.20 -16.62
CA MET A 282 1.27 -9.35 -16.60
C MET A 282 0.85 -10.79 -16.93
N ASN A 283 1.47 -11.37 -17.95
CA ASN A 283 1.21 -12.77 -18.32
C ASN A 283 1.66 -13.76 -17.23
N GLN A 284 2.77 -13.49 -16.54
CA GLN A 284 3.27 -14.36 -15.47
C GLN A 284 2.39 -14.32 -14.21
N VAL A 285 1.81 -13.17 -13.91
CA VAL A 285 0.97 -12.99 -12.71
C VAL A 285 -0.53 -13.05 -13.00
N GLU A 286 -0.90 -13.25 -14.27
CA GLU A 286 -2.28 -13.39 -14.75
C GLU A 286 -3.16 -12.17 -14.45
N VAL A 287 -2.65 -10.96 -14.69
CA VAL A 287 -3.40 -9.70 -14.58
C VAL A 287 -3.67 -9.10 -15.96
N HIS A 288 -4.73 -8.30 -16.07
CA HIS A 288 -5.15 -7.60 -17.27
C HIS A 288 -4.68 -6.14 -17.27
N ASP A 289 -4.69 -5.48 -18.43
CA ASP A 289 -4.23 -4.08 -18.61
C ASP A 289 -4.92 -3.08 -17.67
N ASP A 290 -6.17 -3.30 -17.34
CA ASP A 290 -6.94 -2.43 -16.45
C ASP A 290 -6.59 -2.62 -14.97
N GLU A 291 -5.89 -3.71 -14.63
CA GLU A 291 -5.40 -4.04 -13.27
C GLU A 291 -3.96 -3.55 -13.03
N VAL A 292 -3.34 -2.92 -14.05
CA VAL A 292 -1.98 -2.35 -13.95
C VAL A 292 -2.03 -0.88 -13.62
N TYR A 293 -1.22 -0.48 -12.64
CA TYR A 293 -1.06 0.89 -12.15
C TYR A 293 0.38 1.34 -12.30
N PHE A 294 0.59 2.30 -13.20
CA PHE A 294 1.89 2.97 -13.35
C PHE A 294 1.93 4.14 -12.38
N VAL A 295 2.99 4.24 -11.61
CA VAL A 295 3.18 5.30 -10.63
C VAL A 295 4.48 6.05 -10.88
N ASP A 296 4.52 7.32 -10.52
CA ASP A 296 5.68 8.21 -10.63
C ASP A 296 6.26 8.46 -9.23
N GLY A 297 6.96 7.48 -8.72
CA GLY A 297 7.56 7.52 -7.38
C GLY A 297 7.69 6.15 -6.72
N PRO A 298 8.07 6.12 -5.44
CA PRO A 298 8.27 4.87 -4.71
C PRO A 298 6.96 4.09 -4.59
N LEU A 299 7.03 2.80 -4.79
CA LEU A 299 5.90 1.91 -4.56
C LEU A 299 5.63 1.76 -3.04
N ASP A 300 4.38 1.41 -2.71
CA ASP A 300 3.98 1.17 -1.31
C ASP A 300 4.18 2.38 -0.39
N LEU A 301 3.42 3.45 -0.65
CA LEU A 301 3.44 4.66 0.18
C LEU A 301 2.95 4.44 1.63
N THR A 302 2.57 3.22 2.03
CA THR A 302 2.31 2.91 3.45
C THR A 302 3.54 3.11 4.32
N MET A 303 4.75 3.04 3.73
CA MET A 303 6.02 3.31 4.40
C MET A 303 6.14 4.73 4.97
N LEU A 304 5.35 5.68 4.46
CA LEU A 304 5.36 7.07 4.95
C LEU A 304 5.00 7.16 6.44
N SER A 305 4.21 6.23 6.98
CA SER A 305 3.94 6.16 8.41
C SER A 305 5.24 5.96 9.21
N ASN A 306 6.10 5.03 8.77
CA ASN A 306 7.41 4.79 9.40
C ASN A 306 8.36 6.00 9.22
N LEU A 307 8.30 6.66 8.07
CA LEU A 307 9.08 7.89 7.82
C LEU A 307 8.63 9.01 8.76
N VAL A 308 7.33 9.21 8.94
CA VAL A 308 6.76 10.19 9.89
C VAL A 308 7.23 9.91 11.30
N ASP A 309 7.21 8.64 11.73
CA ASP A 309 7.69 8.28 13.07
C ASP A 309 9.19 8.53 13.23
N HIS A 310 10.00 8.23 12.22
CA HIS A 310 11.43 8.54 12.19
C HIS A 310 11.70 10.05 12.29
N LEU A 311 10.96 10.88 11.57
CA LEU A 311 11.10 12.34 11.55
C LEU A 311 10.48 13.03 12.77
N SER A 312 9.58 12.37 13.50
CA SER A 312 8.78 12.96 14.58
C SER A 312 9.61 13.55 15.72
N ASN A 313 10.80 13.01 15.97
CA ASN A 313 11.69 13.55 17.01
C ASN A 313 12.33 14.87 16.61
N LYS A 314 12.73 15.01 15.35
CA LYS A 314 13.34 16.22 14.80
C LYS A 314 12.31 17.31 14.50
N LEU A 315 11.15 16.91 13.97
CA LEU A 315 10.11 17.81 13.44
C LEU A 315 8.81 17.79 14.28
N LYS A 316 8.93 17.76 15.61
CA LYS A 316 7.78 17.71 16.55
C LYS A 316 6.73 18.80 16.30
N HIS A 317 7.16 19.97 15.81
CA HIS A 317 6.27 21.10 15.52
C HIS A 317 5.42 20.91 14.26
N LEU A 318 5.74 19.92 13.44
CA LEU A 318 5.02 19.54 12.22
C LEU A 318 4.10 18.33 12.42
N LYS A 319 3.75 18.02 13.66
CA LYS A 319 2.83 16.95 14.06
C LYS A 319 1.82 17.47 15.07
N TYR A 320 0.63 16.85 15.12
CA TYR A 320 -0.33 17.14 16.18
C TYR A 320 0.25 16.78 17.55
N LYS A 321 -0.12 17.55 18.56
CA LYS A 321 0.14 17.17 19.96
C LYS A 321 -0.61 15.88 20.26
N LYS A 322 0.09 14.94 20.86
CA LYS A 322 -0.54 13.68 21.30
C LYS A 322 -1.69 14.01 22.26
N TYR A 323 -2.88 13.56 21.88
CA TYR A 323 -4.03 13.64 22.78
C TYR A 323 -3.86 12.62 23.92
N VAL A 324 -4.16 13.05 25.16
CA VAL A 324 -4.14 12.18 26.32
C VAL A 324 -5.58 11.92 26.73
N PRO A 325 -6.08 10.68 26.55
CA PRO A 325 -7.44 10.33 26.96
C PRO A 325 -7.69 10.64 28.42
N GLN A 326 -8.85 11.17 28.73
CA GLN A 326 -9.24 11.53 30.09
C GLN A 326 -9.94 10.36 30.77
N THR A 327 -9.69 10.15 32.05
CA THR A 327 -10.48 9.19 32.83
C THR A 327 -11.90 9.72 32.98
N PRO A 328 -12.95 8.94 32.63
CA PRO A 328 -14.33 9.39 32.80
C PRO A 328 -14.65 9.73 34.24
N GLN A 329 -15.20 10.92 34.48
CA GLN A 329 -15.58 11.35 35.84
C GLN A 329 -16.62 10.43 36.48
N SER A 330 -17.42 9.74 35.64
CA SER A 330 -18.44 8.78 36.09
C SER A 330 -17.87 7.55 36.80
N LEU A 331 -16.57 7.23 36.61
CA LEU A 331 -15.91 6.11 37.26
C LEU A 331 -15.49 6.46 38.69
N GLY A 332 -15.06 7.72 38.94
CA GLY A 332 -14.50 8.11 40.22
C GLY A 332 -13.37 7.17 40.67
N ASN A 333 -13.37 6.79 41.93
CA ASN A 333 -12.45 5.80 42.51
C ASN A 333 -13.11 4.43 42.72
N HIS A 334 -14.21 4.16 41.98
CA HIS A 334 -14.95 2.91 42.16
C HIS A 334 -14.42 1.83 41.19
N ASN A 335 -14.55 0.57 41.63
CA ASN A 335 -14.30 -0.58 40.77
C ASN A 335 -15.37 -0.63 39.66
N VAL A 336 -14.93 -0.87 38.44
CA VAL A 336 -15.82 -0.90 37.25
C VAL A 336 -16.93 -1.98 37.41
N PHE A 337 -16.64 -3.11 38.03
CA PHE A 337 -17.63 -4.17 38.29
C PHE A 337 -18.76 -3.71 39.21
N ASP A 338 -18.39 -3.01 40.31
CA ASP A 338 -19.37 -2.48 41.26
C ASP A 338 -20.28 -1.42 40.62
N LEU A 339 -19.67 -0.58 39.73
CA LEU A 339 -20.46 0.42 39.01
C LEU A 339 -21.39 -0.21 37.96
N SER A 340 -20.93 -1.21 37.21
CA SER A 340 -21.69 -1.85 36.16
C SER A 340 -22.89 -2.66 36.69
N LEU A 341 -22.84 -3.13 37.94
CA LEU A 341 -23.98 -3.75 38.60
C LEU A 341 -25.11 -2.75 38.94
N ASN A 342 -24.79 -1.46 39.01
CA ASN A 342 -25.74 -0.42 39.39
C ASN A 342 -26.24 0.42 38.22
N LYS A 343 -25.43 0.57 37.13
CA LYS A 343 -25.78 1.37 35.96
C LYS A 343 -24.89 1.02 34.78
N ASP A 344 -25.39 1.30 33.58
CA ASP A 344 -24.60 1.26 32.35
C ASP A 344 -23.50 2.35 32.41
N ILE A 345 -22.31 2.00 31.86
CA ILE A 345 -21.18 2.91 31.78
C ILE A 345 -20.88 3.15 30.32
N PHE A 346 -20.97 4.41 29.89
CA PHE A 346 -20.67 4.82 28.54
C PHE A 346 -19.26 5.43 28.45
N PHE A 347 -18.48 5.03 27.43
CA PHE A 347 -17.16 5.56 27.13
C PHE A 347 -17.13 6.13 25.71
N HIS A 348 -16.59 7.31 25.57
CA HIS A 348 -16.40 7.95 24.27
C HIS A 348 -14.93 7.88 23.85
N HIS A 349 -14.54 6.75 23.22
CA HIS A 349 -13.20 6.62 22.66
C HIS A 349 -13.03 7.46 21.39
N PRO A 350 -11.80 7.99 21.16
CA PRO A 350 -10.55 7.93 21.96
C PRO A 350 -10.44 9.00 23.05
N PHE A 351 -11.49 9.79 23.33
CA PHE A 351 -11.43 10.92 24.24
C PHE A 351 -11.39 10.50 25.69
N GLU A 352 -12.04 9.39 26.02
CA GLU A 352 -12.02 8.79 27.35
C GLU A 352 -11.15 7.52 27.36
N SER A 353 -10.35 7.36 28.43
CA SER A 353 -9.43 6.23 28.56
C SER A 353 -10.16 4.94 28.88
N PHE A 354 -9.75 3.86 28.21
CA PHE A 354 -10.19 2.50 28.52
C PHE A 354 -9.36 1.86 29.64
N GLU A 355 -8.20 2.44 30.00
CA GLU A 355 -7.28 1.92 31.01
C GLU A 355 -7.94 1.60 32.35
N PRO A 356 -8.91 2.39 32.88
CA PRO A 356 -9.59 2.07 34.14
C PRO A 356 -10.43 0.80 34.11
N ILE A 357 -10.66 0.20 32.93
CA ILE A 357 -11.47 -1.02 32.75
C ILE A 357 -10.59 -2.27 32.66
N VAL A 358 -9.33 -2.11 32.20
CA VAL A 358 -8.37 -3.18 32.04
C VAL A 358 -7.59 -3.42 33.33
#